data_7354c161bb6e2dae9861bd8fb3b4e1df
#
_entry.id   7354c161bb6e2dae9861bd8fb3b4e1df
#
_cell.length_a   1.000
_cell.length_b   1.000
_cell.length_c   1.000
_cell.angle_alpha   90.00
_cell.angle_beta   90.00
_cell.angle_gamma   90.00
#
_symmetry.space_group_name_H-M   'P 1'
#
loop_
_entity.id
_entity.type
_entity.pdbx_description
1 polymer ?
#
loop_
_entity_poly.entity_id
_entity_poly.type
_entity_poly.pdbx_seq_one_letter_code
_entity_poly.pdbx_strand_id
1 'polypeptide(L)'
;MKRILLLVGAVVLVAGGLAGGWFAQRETRDAETVVETTTSTVTTTAEQPAPGLPAEVDRTRAALLAAAESGDLKALQPFIRSTAFAYTFGDAVPGGPIAYWQNLEQTTDQKPLEALADVLRMPYTLSRGIYYWPFAYDVASIDDLTAHERELLAPLGPLESVFVEGTGYVGWRAGIDPDGTWVLFVVGD
;
A
#
# COMPACT_ATOMS: atom_id res chain seq x y z
N MET A 1 25.68 35.72 -17.96
CA MET A 1 26.10 36.63 -16.88
C MET A 1 25.55 36.05 -15.58
N LYS A 2 26.42 35.36 -14.80
CA LYS A 2 26.82 35.61 -13.40
C LYS A 2 25.59 35.74 -12.45
N ARG A 3 25.39 34.92 -11.41
CA ARG A 3 26.31 34.70 -10.28
C ARG A 3 26.01 33.41 -9.53
N ILE A 4 27.06 32.65 -9.27
CA ILE A 4 27.24 31.63 -8.28
C ILE A 4 27.18 32.27 -6.88
N LEU A 5 26.49 31.66 -5.91
CA LEU A 5 26.77 31.90 -4.50
C LEU A 5 26.89 30.58 -3.75
N LEU A 6 28.14 30.24 -3.48
CA LEU A 6 28.60 29.26 -2.49
C LEU A 6 28.43 29.87 -1.10
N LEU A 7 27.88 29.10 -0.16
CA LEU A 7 28.07 29.38 1.27
C LEU A 7 28.49 28.09 1.98
N VAL A 8 29.74 28.16 2.41
CA VAL A 8 30.50 27.24 3.27
C VAL A 8 30.32 27.70 4.72
N GLY A 9 30.28 26.77 5.64
CA GLY A 9 30.48 27.04 7.07
C GLY A 9 29.63 26.10 7.92
N ALA A 10 30.03 25.47 8.98
CA ALA A 10 31.29 25.35 9.70
C ALA A 10 31.14 24.15 10.63
N VAL A 11 32.20 23.37 10.71
CA VAL A 11 32.44 22.31 11.71
C VAL A 11 32.72 22.97 13.07
N VAL A 12 32.03 22.51 14.13
CA VAL A 12 32.47 22.78 15.52
C VAL A 12 32.73 21.45 16.19
N LEU A 13 34.03 21.17 16.34
CA LEU A 13 34.60 20.21 17.26
C LEU A 13 34.68 20.87 18.65
N VAL A 14 34.16 20.22 19.68
CA VAL A 14 34.51 20.51 21.07
C VAL A 14 35.08 19.25 21.69
N ALA A 15 36.40 19.30 21.89
CA ALA A 15 37.16 18.38 22.72
C ALA A 15 37.43 19.08 24.08
N GLY A 16 37.43 18.30 25.13
CA GLY A 16 37.92 18.69 26.47
C GLY A 16 37.16 17.94 27.55
N GLY A 17 37.74 17.30 28.53
CA GLY A 17 39.08 17.28 29.05
C GLY A 17 39.13 16.39 30.31
N LEU A 18 40.31 15.95 30.61
CA LEU A 18 40.77 15.04 31.68
C LEU A 18 40.61 15.60 33.10
N ALA A 19 40.47 14.68 34.08
CA ALA A 19 41.19 14.60 35.36
C ALA A 19 40.34 13.73 36.32
N GLY A 20 40.75 12.66 36.92
CA GLY A 20 41.92 12.45 37.71
C GLY A 20 41.48 12.07 39.15
N GLY A 21 41.82 10.89 39.64
CA GLY A 21 41.59 10.58 41.05
C GLY A 21 41.77 9.09 41.39
N TRP A 22 42.94 8.80 41.88
CA TRP A 22 43.34 7.57 42.53
C TRP A 22 42.47 7.22 43.74
N PHE A 23 42.17 5.93 43.97
CA PHE A 23 42.47 5.22 45.20
C PHE A 23 42.32 3.71 44.98
N ALA A 24 43.38 3.00 45.38
CA ALA A 24 43.44 1.55 45.43
C ALA A 24 42.76 1.04 46.71
N GLN A 25 42.05 -0.08 46.59
CA GLN A 25 42.04 -1.10 47.64
C GLN A 25 41.60 -2.46 47.08
N ARG A 26 42.47 -3.44 47.31
CA ARG A 26 42.31 -4.85 47.06
C ARG A 26 41.18 -5.43 47.93
N GLU A 27 40.35 -6.25 47.35
CA GLU A 27 39.94 -7.51 47.96
C GLU A 27 39.49 -8.50 46.92
N THR A 28 40.11 -9.65 46.96
CA THR A 28 39.85 -10.84 46.13
C THR A 28 38.52 -11.44 46.49
N ARG A 29 37.67 -11.64 45.50
CA ARG A 29 36.67 -12.74 45.46
C ARG A 29 36.28 -13.08 44.04
N ASP A 30 36.37 -14.33 43.82
CA ASP A 30 35.93 -15.25 42.77
C ASP A 30 35.25 -14.65 41.53
N ALA A 31 35.89 -14.92 40.40
CA ALA A 31 35.42 -14.68 39.07
C ALA A 31 34.23 -15.60 38.74
N GLU A 32 33.06 -15.05 38.76
CA GLU A 32 31.96 -15.56 37.98
C GLU A 32 31.86 -14.72 36.71
N THR A 33 32.33 -15.32 35.61
CA THR A 33 32.29 -14.71 34.29
C THR A 33 30.84 -14.65 33.85
N VAL A 34 30.14 -13.58 34.18
CA VAL A 34 28.87 -13.25 33.54
C VAL A 34 29.22 -12.74 32.15
N VAL A 35 29.05 -13.61 31.15
CA VAL A 35 29.00 -13.21 29.76
C VAL A 35 27.73 -12.40 29.60
N GLU A 36 27.83 -11.07 29.68
CA GLU A 36 26.78 -10.19 29.18
C GLU A 36 26.70 -10.37 27.68
N THR A 37 25.81 -11.31 27.31
CA THR A 37 25.30 -11.36 25.95
C THR A 37 24.49 -10.08 25.73
N THR A 38 25.11 -9.06 25.18
CA THR A 38 24.41 -7.90 24.66
C THR A 38 23.54 -8.37 23.50
N THR A 39 22.33 -8.85 23.84
CA THR A 39 21.30 -9.08 22.85
C THR A 39 20.92 -7.70 22.32
N SER A 40 21.53 -7.30 21.19
CA SER A 40 20.99 -6.23 20.36
C SER A 40 19.57 -6.66 19.97
N THR A 41 18.61 -6.20 20.73
CA THR A 41 17.21 -6.25 20.32
C THR A 41 17.09 -5.31 19.13
N VAL A 42 17.28 -5.86 17.94
CA VAL A 42 16.74 -5.26 16.72
C VAL A 42 15.25 -5.20 16.98
N THR A 43 14.76 -4.04 17.37
CA THR A 43 13.34 -3.74 17.35
C THR A 43 12.97 -3.71 15.88
N THR A 44 12.73 -4.90 15.29
CA THR A 44 11.88 -5.01 14.13
C THR A 44 10.56 -4.43 14.61
N THR A 45 10.22 -3.25 14.13
CA THR A 45 8.85 -2.76 14.20
C THR A 45 8.02 -3.85 13.54
N ALA A 46 7.48 -4.75 14.35
CA ALA A 46 6.50 -5.71 13.88
C ALA A 46 5.39 -4.83 13.32
N GLU A 47 5.24 -4.86 12.00
CA GLU A 47 4.09 -4.34 11.29
C GLU A 47 2.87 -4.85 12.06
N GLN A 48 2.21 -3.91 12.74
CA GLN A 48 1.02 -4.22 13.52
C GLN A 48 0.03 -4.80 12.50
N PRO A 49 -0.45 -6.04 12.68
CA PRO A 49 -1.38 -6.61 11.72
C PRO A 49 -2.52 -5.61 11.58
N ALA A 50 -2.80 -5.19 10.34
CA ALA A 50 -3.89 -4.29 10.06
C ALA A 50 -5.13 -4.83 10.77
N PRO A 51 -5.90 -4.00 11.51
CA PRO A 51 -7.09 -4.47 12.19
C PRO A 51 -7.93 -5.24 11.17
N GLY A 52 -8.41 -6.43 11.56
CA GLY A 52 -9.16 -7.29 10.66
C GLY A 52 -10.27 -6.50 9.97
N LEU A 53 -10.60 -6.83 8.71
CA LEU A 53 -11.69 -6.18 7.98
C LEU A 53 -12.99 -6.29 8.78
N PRO A 54 -13.85 -5.26 8.81
CA PRO A 54 -15.22 -5.38 9.28
C PRO A 54 -15.93 -6.52 8.55
N ALA A 55 -16.79 -7.26 9.26
CA ALA A 55 -17.45 -8.44 8.70
C ALA A 55 -18.24 -8.15 7.41
N GLU A 56 -18.85 -6.98 7.30
CA GLU A 56 -19.60 -6.58 6.10
C GLU A 56 -18.67 -6.33 4.92
N VAL A 57 -17.52 -5.69 5.15
CA VAL A 57 -16.50 -5.44 4.13
C VAL A 57 -15.90 -6.75 3.63
N ASP A 58 -15.52 -7.66 4.55
CA ASP A 58 -14.93 -8.95 4.18
C ASP A 58 -15.95 -9.83 3.42
N ARG A 59 -17.22 -9.81 3.84
CA ARG A 59 -18.31 -10.52 3.14
C ARG A 59 -18.46 -10.02 1.69
N THR A 60 -18.50 -8.70 1.50
CA THR A 60 -18.61 -8.10 0.16
C THR A 60 -17.38 -8.40 -0.66
N ARG A 61 -16.15 -8.27 -0.09
CA ARG A 61 -14.91 -8.62 -0.77
C ARG A 61 -14.94 -10.07 -1.26
N ALA A 62 -15.29 -11.02 -0.38
CA ALA A 62 -15.36 -12.43 -0.74
C ALA A 62 -16.40 -12.73 -1.84
N ALA A 63 -17.55 -12.07 -1.78
CA ALA A 63 -18.60 -12.23 -2.79
C ALA A 63 -18.21 -11.62 -4.13
N LEU A 64 -17.54 -10.46 -4.15
CA LEU A 64 -17.01 -9.85 -5.37
C LEU A 64 -15.91 -10.71 -5.99
N LEU A 65 -15.02 -11.28 -5.16
CA LEU A 65 -13.98 -12.19 -5.64
C LEU A 65 -14.60 -13.43 -6.30
N ALA A 66 -15.59 -14.06 -5.67
CA ALA A 66 -16.30 -15.20 -6.26
C ALA A 66 -17.02 -14.83 -7.56
N ALA A 67 -17.62 -13.63 -7.62
CA ALA A 67 -18.26 -13.14 -8.85
C ALA A 67 -17.23 -12.91 -9.97
N ALA A 68 -16.06 -12.35 -9.66
CA ALA A 68 -14.98 -12.15 -10.62
C ALA A 68 -14.43 -13.49 -11.14
N GLU A 69 -14.24 -14.47 -10.28
CA GLU A 69 -13.77 -15.81 -10.62
C GLU A 69 -14.79 -16.62 -11.46
N SER A 70 -16.07 -16.23 -11.47
CA SER A 70 -17.07 -16.89 -12.31
C SER A 70 -16.88 -16.65 -13.82
N GLY A 71 -16.10 -15.63 -14.20
CA GLY A 71 -15.87 -15.25 -15.60
C GLY A 71 -17.07 -14.55 -16.28
N ASP A 72 -18.12 -14.20 -15.52
CA ASP A 72 -19.29 -13.48 -16.06
C ASP A 72 -19.38 -12.07 -15.43
N LEU A 73 -19.14 -11.04 -16.23
CA LEU A 73 -19.28 -9.64 -15.80
C LEU A 73 -20.67 -9.33 -15.22
N LYS A 74 -21.72 -10.02 -15.67
CA LYS A 74 -23.06 -9.82 -15.15
C LYS A 74 -23.22 -10.28 -13.70
N ALA A 75 -22.35 -11.18 -13.22
CA ALA A 75 -22.32 -11.59 -11.81
C ALA A 75 -22.00 -10.42 -10.86
N LEU A 76 -21.41 -9.34 -11.37
CA LEU A 76 -21.13 -8.12 -10.61
C LEU A 76 -22.35 -7.20 -10.45
N GLN A 77 -23.38 -7.34 -11.30
CA GLN A 77 -24.56 -6.46 -11.31
C GLN A 77 -25.25 -6.30 -9.94
N PRO A 78 -25.43 -7.36 -9.11
CA PRO A 78 -26.09 -7.23 -7.80
C PRO A 78 -25.34 -6.37 -6.80
N PHE A 79 -24.04 -6.14 -7.00
CA PHE A 79 -23.19 -5.33 -6.12
C PHE A 79 -23.20 -3.85 -6.49
N ILE A 80 -23.60 -3.50 -7.71
CA ILE A 80 -23.70 -2.11 -8.20
C ILE A 80 -25.04 -1.53 -7.74
N ARG A 81 -25.09 -1.06 -6.50
CA ARG A 81 -26.36 -0.63 -5.86
C ARG A 81 -26.60 0.87 -5.91
N SER A 82 -25.53 1.65 -6.15
CA SER A 82 -25.58 3.10 -6.12
C SER A 82 -25.42 3.69 -7.52
N THR A 83 -26.17 4.74 -7.83
CA THR A 83 -25.94 5.56 -9.03
C THR A 83 -24.64 6.37 -8.94
N ALA A 84 -24.07 6.49 -7.73
CA ALA A 84 -22.78 7.12 -7.48
C ALA A 84 -21.61 6.12 -7.54
N PHE A 85 -21.85 4.85 -7.96
CA PHE A 85 -20.79 3.89 -8.13
C PHE A 85 -19.80 4.37 -9.21
N ALA A 86 -18.54 4.53 -8.81
CA ALA A 86 -17.47 5.01 -9.69
C ALA A 86 -16.86 3.83 -10.48
N TYR A 87 -16.91 3.89 -11.80
CA TYR A 87 -16.33 2.90 -12.71
C TYR A 87 -15.50 3.52 -13.85
N THR A 88 -15.51 4.84 -13.95
CA THR A 88 -14.75 5.65 -14.90
C THR A 88 -14.45 7.03 -14.27
N PHE A 89 -13.43 7.71 -14.74
CA PHE A 89 -13.12 9.09 -14.38
C PHE A 89 -13.78 10.13 -15.31
N GLY A 90 -14.41 9.65 -16.40
CA GLY A 90 -15.17 10.48 -17.33
C GLY A 90 -16.67 10.44 -17.07
N ASP A 91 -17.43 10.88 -18.07
CA ASP A 91 -18.89 10.83 -18.06
C ASP A 91 -19.41 9.38 -17.99
N ALA A 92 -20.62 9.24 -17.44
CA ALA A 92 -21.27 7.94 -17.36
C ALA A 92 -21.49 7.38 -18.77
N VAL A 93 -21.08 6.12 -18.97
CA VAL A 93 -21.21 5.43 -20.26
C VAL A 93 -22.62 4.82 -20.40
N PRO A 94 -23.25 4.92 -21.57
CA PRO A 94 -24.52 4.24 -21.84
C PRO A 94 -24.42 2.74 -21.55
N GLY A 95 -25.39 2.20 -20.79
CA GLY A 95 -25.37 0.82 -20.34
C GLY A 95 -24.64 0.58 -19.01
N GLY A 96 -24.01 1.60 -18.45
CA GLY A 96 -23.40 1.57 -17.11
C GLY A 96 -22.13 0.73 -17.01
N PRO A 97 -21.73 0.36 -15.77
CA PRO A 97 -20.45 -0.29 -15.51
C PRO A 97 -20.22 -1.59 -16.28
N ILE A 98 -21.23 -2.46 -16.37
CA ILE A 98 -21.10 -3.75 -17.05
C ILE A 98 -20.82 -3.54 -18.54
N ALA A 99 -21.55 -2.64 -19.20
CA ALA A 99 -21.33 -2.34 -20.62
C ALA A 99 -19.95 -1.69 -20.86
N TYR A 100 -19.51 -0.84 -19.92
CA TYR A 100 -18.18 -0.24 -19.95
C TYR A 100 -17.08 -1.31 -19.89
N TRP A 101 -17.14 -2.22 -18.94
CA TRP A 101 -16.13 -3.28 -18.80
C TRP A 101 -16.15 -4.27 -19.96
N GLN A 102 -17.35 -4.62 -20.47
CA GLN A 102 -17.46 -5.42 -21.70
C GLN A 102 -16.81 -4.74 -22.91
N ASN A 103 -16.96 -3.42 -23.01
CA ASN A 103 -16.31 -2.66 -24.07
C ASN A 103 -14.79 -2.65 -23.91
N LEU A 104 -14.27 -2.47 -22.69
CA LEU A 104 -12.83 -2.55 -22.40
C LEU A 104 -12.26 -3.91 -22.85
N GLU A 105 -12.92 -5.03 -22.52
CA GLU A 105 -12.46 -6.37 -22.93
C GLU A 105 -12.44 -6.57 -24.44
N GLN A 106 -13.34 -5.90 -25.16
CA GLN A 106 -13.46 -6.03 -26.62
C GLN A 106 -12.51 -5.11 -27.38
N THR A 107 -12.19 -3.97 -26.83
CA THR A 107 -11.47 -2.90 -27.55
C THR A 107 -10.04 -2.69 -27.06
N THR A 108 -9.67 -3.32 -25.92
CA THR A 108 -8.33 -3.21 -25.31
C THR A 108 -7.87 -4.59 -24.82
N ASP A 109 -6.64 -4.65 -24.32
CA ASP A 109 -6.11 -5.85 -23.65
C ASP A 109 -6.51 -5.93 -22.15
N GLN A 110 -7.37 -5.02 -21.68
CA GLN A 110 -7.82 -4.98 -20.29
C GLN A 110 -8.75 -6.16 -19.98
N LYS A 111 -8.56 -6.75 -18.80
CA LYS A 111 -9.34 -7.88 -18.28
C LYS A 111 -9.96 -7.51 -16.93
N PRO A 112 -11.09 -6.78 -16.90
CA PRO A 112 -11.64 -6.24 -15.65
C PRO A 112 -11.93 -7.31 -14.59
N LEU A 113 -12.42 -8.50 -14.94
CA LEU A 113 -12.67 -9.56 -13.95
C LEU A 113 -11.37 -10.12 -13.36
N GLU A 114 -10.37 -10.37 -14.19
CA GLU A 114 -9.05 -10.82 -13.72
C GLU A 114 -8.42 -9.76 -12.82
N ALA A 115 -8.44 -8.49 -13.25
CA ALA A 115 -7.94 -7.38 -12.47
C ALA A 115 -8.67 -7.22 -11.12
N LEU A 116 -10.01 -7.35 -11.11
CA LEU A 116 -10.78 -7.32 -9.86
C LEU A 116 -10.38 -8.44 -8.91
N ALA A 117 -10.25 -9.66 -9.43
CA ALA A 117 -9.81 -10.80 -8.62
C ALA A 117 -8.40 -10.58 -8.06
N ASP A 118 -7.48 -10.08 -8.89
CA ASP A 118 -6.09 -9.85 -8.47
C ASP A 118 -5.99 -8.76 -7.40
N VAL A 119 -6.63 -7.59 -7.59
CA VAL A 119 -6.60 -6.54 -6.56
C VAL A 119 -7.24 -7.00 -5.26
N LEU A 120 -8.39 -7.71 -5.29
CA LEU A 120 -9.07 -8.16 -4.09
C LEU A 120 -8.33 -9.26 -3.30
N ARG A 121 -7.36 -9.94 -3.90
CA ARG A 121 -6.45 -10.88 -3.22
C ARG A 121 -5.29 -10.20 -2.51
N MET A 122 -4.99 -8.96 -2.88
CA MET A 122 -3.91 -8.18 -2.28
C MET A 122 -4.29 -7.64 -0.89
N PRO A 123 -3.32 -7.17 -0.10
CA PRO A 123 -3.60 -6.35 1.06
C PRO A 123 -4.38 -5.08 0.69
N TYR A 124 -5.11 -4.55 1.64
CA TYR A 124 -5.89 -3.32 1.50
C TYR A 124 -5.22 -2.14 2.22
N THR A 125 -5.66 -0.93 1.91
CA THR A 125 -5.44 0.26 2.71
C THR A 125 -6.78 0.87 3.13
N LEU A 126 -6.82 1.54 4.29
CA LEU A 126 -7.97 2.32 4.74
C LEU A 126 -7.68 3.80 4.53
N SER A 127 -8.37 4.41 3.58
CA SER A 127 -8.21 5.83 3.27
C SER A 127 -9.55 6.54 3.28
N ARG A 128 -9.63 7.67 3.99
CA ARG A 128 -10.85 8.51 4.10
C ARG A 128 -12.12 7.74 4.47
N GLY A 129 -11.96 6.66 5.25
CA GLY A 129 -13.06 5.83 5.71
C GLY A 129 -13.51 4.74 4.74
N ILE A 130 -12.87 4.58 3.59
CA ILE A 130 -13.12 3.54 2.58
C ILE A 130 -11.97 2.54 2.58
N TYR A 131 -12.27 1.25 2.46
CA TYR A 131 -11.30 0.18 2.29
C TYR A 131 -10.99 0.03 0.81
N TYR A 132 -9.72 0.27 0.41
CA TYR A 132 -9.25 0.21 -0.97
C TYR A 132 -8.34 -0.98 -1.21
N TRP A 133 -8.48 -1.59 -2.34
CA TRP A 133 -7.61 -2.59 -2.93
C TRP A 133 -7.05 -2.10 -4.27
N PRO A 134 -5.76 -2.34 -4.55
CA PRO A 134 -4.73 -2.86 -3.67
C PRO A 134 -4.30 -1.81 -2.61
N PHE A 135 -3.47 -2.25 -1.64
CA PHE A 135 -2.83 -1.38 -0.65
C PHE A 135 -2.12 -0.17 -1.25
N ALA A 136 -1.68 -0.29 -2.50
CA ALA A 136 -0.96 0.74 -3.24
C ALA A 136 -1.80 2.01 -3.54
N TYR A 137 -3.11 2.01 -3.26
CA TYR A 137 -4.00 3.15 -3.50
C TYR A 137 -3.46 4.48 -2.94
N ASP A 138 -2.83 4.46 -1.75
CA ASP A 138 -2.26 5.63 -1.09
C ASP A 138 -0.75 5.80 -1.33
N VAL A 139 -0.13 4.95 -2.14
CA VAL A 139 1.32 5.03 -2.42
C VAL A 139 1.56 6.09 -3.49
N ALA A 140 2.40 7.09 -3.14
CA ALA A 140 2.64 8.25 -4.01
C ALA A 140 3.70 7.98 -5.09
N SER A 141 4.63 7.04 -4.87
CA SER A 141 5.73 6.75 -5.79
C SER A 141 6.13 5.28 -5.74
N ILE A 142 6.64 4.75 -6.85
CA ILE A 142 7.28 3.43 -6.92
C ILE A 142 8.42 3.32 -5.90
N ASP A 143 9.12 4.42 -5.62
CA ASP A 143 10.26 4.45 -4.71
C ASP A 143 9.86 4.24 -3.25
N ASP A 144 8.60 4.49 -2.91
CA ASP A 144 8.05 4.25 -1.57
C ASP A 144 7.72 2.77 -1.32
N LEU A 145 7.71 1.94 -2.38
CA LEU A 145 7.41 0.52 -2.28
C LEU A 145 8.63 -0.30 -1.82
N THR A 146 8.40 -1.19 -0.88
CA THR A 146 9.35 -2.25 -0.52
C THR A 146 9.48 -3.27 -1.66
N ALA A 147 10.54 -4.10 -1.63
CA ALA A 147 10.71 -5.17 -2.61
C ALA A 147 9.51 -6.15 -2.60
N HIS A 148 8.99 -6.49 -1.42
CA HIS A 148 7.83 -7.38 -1.28
C HIS A 148 6.56 -6.77 -1.87
N GLU A 149 6.29 -5.49 -1.64
CA GLU A 149 5.13 -4.79 -2.21
C GLU A 149 5.19 -4.70 -3.74
N ARG A 150 6.39 -4.51 -4.30
CA ARG A 150 6.61 -4.57 -5.76
C ARG A 150 6.27 -5.94 -6.31
N GLU A 151 6.66 -7.03 -5.63
CA GLU A 151 6.30 -8.40 -6.00
C GLU A 151 4.78 -8.63 -5.95
N LEU A 152 4.10 -8.12 -4.91
CA LEU A 152 2.64 -8.22 -4.79
C LEU A 152 1.90 -7.53 -5.95
N LEU A 153 2.42 -6.40 -6.45
CA LEU A 153 1.81 -5.65 -7.55
C LEU A 153 2.12 -6.22 -8.94
N ALA A 154 3.09 -7.12 -9.07
CA ALA A 154 3.51 -7.67 -10.36
C ALA A 154 2.38 -8.25 -11.24
N PRO A 155 1.33 -8.91 -10.70
CA PRO A 155 0.20 -9.38 -11.50
C PRO A 155 -0.58 -8.27 -12.21
N LEU A 156 -0.51 -7.03 -11.72
CA LEU A 156 -1.23 -5.87 -12.29
C LEU A 156 -0.49 -5.23 -13.47
N GLY A 157 0.70 -5.72 -13.80
CA GLY A 157 1.53 -5.23 -14.90
C GLY A 157 2.79 -4.50 -14.46
N PRO A 158 3.54 -3.92 -15.42
CA PRO A 158 4.73 -3.14 -15.10
C PRO A 158 4.41 -1.94 -14.20
N LEU A 159 5.20 -1.76 -13.13
CA LEU A 159 4.96 -0.68 -12.15
C LEU A 159 4.93 0.70 -12.79
N GLU A 160 5.77 0.94 -13.80
CA GLU A 160 5.84 2.19 -14.53
C GLU A 160 4.55 2.50 -15.32
N SER A 161 3.71 1.49 -15.56
CA SER A 161 2.41 1.66 -16.23
C SER A 161 1.26 1.91 -15.27
N VAL A 162 1.43 1.60 -13.99
CA VAL A 162 0.39 1.73 -12.94
C VAL A 162 0.73 2.80 -11.90
N PHE A 163 1.87 3.51 -12.06
CA PHE A 163 2.23 4.69 -11.29
C PHE A 163 2.52 5.87 -12.21
N VAL A 164 2.00 7.03 -11.85
CA VAL A 164 2.23 8.29 -12.56
C VAL A 164 2.88 9.27 -11.60
N GLU A 165 3.98 9.90 -12.05
CA GLU A 165 4.69 10.91 -11.26
C GLU A 165 3.75 12.05 -10.85
N GLY A 166 3.74 12.36 -9.55
CA GLY A 166 2.88 13.40 -8.98
C GLY A 166 1.43 12.98 -8.74
N THR A 167 0.97 11.83 -9.27
CA THR A 167 -0.38 11.28 -9.05
C THR A 167 -0.35 10.08 -8.11
N GLY A 168 0.69 9.23 -8.22
CA GLY A 168 0.81 7.97 -7.49
C GLY A 168 0.24 6.79 -8.26
N TYR A 169 -0.38 5.85 -7.55
CA TYR A 169 -0.94 4.64 -8.14
C TYR A 169 -2.21 4.93 -8.95
N VAL A 170 -2.20 4.57 -10.23
CA VAL A 170 -3.32 4.72 -11.18
C VAL A 170 -3.82 3.39 -11.77
N GLY A 171 -3.31 2.27 -11.28
CA GLY A 171 -3.77 0.94 -11.68
C GLY A 171 -5.23 0.66 -11.30
N TRP A 172 -5.68 -0.57 -11.52
CA TRP A 172 -7.00 -1.01 -11.07
C TRP A 172 -7.19 -0.88 -9.57
N ARG A 173 -8.33 -0.31 -9.15
CA ARG A 173 -8.67 -0.04 -7.75
C ARG A 173 -10.11 -0.42 -7.47
N ALA A 174 -10.33 -1.14 -6.37
CA ALA A 174 -11.66 -1.42 -5.85
C ALA A 174 -11.80 -0.74 -4.48
N GLY A 175 -13.00 -0.23 -4.16
CA GLY A 175 -13.29 0.39 -2.87
C GLY A 175 -14.60 -0.11 -2.28
N ILE A 176 -14.59 -0.41 -0.96
CA ILE A 176 -15.75 -0.88 -0.22
C ILE A 176 -15.89 0.00 1.03
N ASP A 177 -17.08 0.56 1.24
CA ASP A 177 -17.42 1.31 2.44
C ASP A 177 -17.50 0.39 3.67
N PRO A 178 -17.38 0.93 4.90
CA PRO A 178 -17.46 0.16 6.15
C PRO A 178 -18.76 -0.66 6.33
N ASP A 179 -19.86 -0.24 5.70
CA ASP A 179 -21.15 -0.95 5.68
C ASP A 179 -21.21 -2.08 4.66
N GLY A 180 -20.11 -2.34 3.94
CA GLY A 180 -20.02 -3.36 2.91
C GLY A 180 -20.55 -2.93 1.54
N THR A 181 -20.84 -1.65 1.30
CA THR A 181 -21.24 -1.17 -0.02
C THR A 181 -20.02 -1.08 -0.94
N TRP A 182 -20.07 -1.73 -2.11
CA TRP A 182 -19.07 -1.56 -3.15
C TRP A 182 -19.26 -0.21 -3.83
N VAL A 183 -18.27 0.68 -3.73
CA VAL A 183 -18.41 2.08 -4.14
C VAL A 183 -17.62 2.45 -5.37
N LEU A 184 -16.56 1.69 -5.68
CA LEU A 184 -15.80 1.94 -6.91
C LEU A 184 -15.07 0.69 -7.42
N PHE A 185 -14.88 0.67 -8.75
CA PHE A 185 -13.90 -0.17 -9.43
C PHE A 185 -13.46 0.54 -10.72
N VAL A 186 -12.26 1.10 -10.69
CA VAL A 186 -11.73 2.00 -11.73
C VAL A 186 -10.28 1.70 -12.06
N VAL A 187 -9.84 2.15 -13.24
CA VAL A 187 -8.44 2.17 -13.70
C VAL A 187 -8.16 3.53 -14.35
N GLY A 188 -6.90 3.99 -14.27
CA GLY A 188 -6.50 5.31 -14.78
C GLY A 188 -6.64 6.43 -13.72
N ASP A 189 -6.58 7.67 -14.16
CA ASP A 189 -6.71 8.91 -13.38
C ASP A 189 -7.71 9.88 -14.06
#